data_4c81873b6345cc19f2508f7954fec0d9
#
_entry.id   4c81873b6345cc19f2508f7954fec0d9
#
_cell.length_a   1.000
_cell.length_b   1.000
_cell.length_c   1.000
_cell.angle_alpha   90.00
_cell.angle_beta   90.00
_cell.angle_gamma   90.00
#
_symmetry.space_group_name_H-M   'P 1'
#
loop_
_entity.id
_entity.type
_entity.pdbx_description
1 polymer ?
#
loop_
_entity_poly.entity_id
_entity_poly.type
_entity_poly.pdbx_seq_one_letter_code
_entity_poly.pdbx_strand_id
1 'polypeptide(L)'
;MKKLFSLALAAAMALSMLTGCGGNSNNTNNDTNSADTQGSQTSQTQQLSGVVNTNGSTSMEKVMQVLIEAFKEQQPNVTVNYTGSGSGAGVTSAIDGTADLGLASRALKSEEEEKGAQANIVALDGVAIVVNPDNAVDDLTVDQIAQIFKGEITNWKDVGGSDAEVVLIGREAASGTRDGFESITGTKDKCQYRQELTS
;
A
#
# COMPACT_ATOMS: atom_id res chain seq x y z
N MET A 1 -14.67 30.90 32.31
CA MET A 1 -14.05 32.25 32.28
C MET A 1 -13.51 32.45 30.87
N LYS A 2 -14.06 33.47 30.22
CA LYS A 2 -13.83 33.92 28.85
C LYS A 2 -12.39 34.39 28.69
N LYS A 3 -11.77 34.18 27.50
CA LYS A 3 -11.00 35.20 26.79
C LYS A 3 -10.82 34.83 25.32
N LEU A 4 -11.58 35.55 24.49
CA LEU A 4 -11.37 35.79 23.07
C LEU A 4 -10.07 36.57 22.88
N PHE A 5 -9.29 36.25 21.86
CA PHE A 5 -8.41 37.21 21.20
C PHE A 5 -8.54 37.06 19.67
N SER A 6 -9.31 37.98 19.13
CA SER A 6 -9.28 38.32 17.70
C SER A 6 -8.04 39.18 17.46
N LEU A 7 -7.31 38.91 16.38
CA LEU A 7 -6.52 39.94 15.73
C LEU A 7 -6.57 39.75 14.20
N ALA A 8 -7.31 40.63 13.58
CA ALA A 8 -7.28 40.88 12.14
C ALA A 8 -6.06 41.74 11.83
N LEU A 9 -5.35 41.45 10.75
CA LEU A 9 -4.50 42.46 10.12
C LEU A 9 -4.57 42.37 8.60
N ALA A 10 -4.86 43.53 8.03
CA ALA A 10 -5.23 43.79 6.64
C ALA A 10 -4.02 43.87 5.69
N ALA A 11 -4.31 43.57 4.46
CA ALA A 11 -3.86 44.08 3.17
C ALA A 11 -2.62 45.01 3.08
N ALA A 12 -1.74 44.66 2.12
CA ALA A 12 -1.09 45.65 1.27
C ALA A 12 -0.77 45.05 -0.10
N MET A 13 -1.49 45.56 -1.12
CA MET A 13 -1.14 45.41 -2.54
C MET A 13 0.06 46.29 -2.86
N ALA A 14 0.99 45.80 -3.66
CA ALA A 14 1.90 46.62 -4.40
C ALA A 14 1.94 46.15 -5.85
N LEU A 15 1.19 46.83 -6.71
CA LEU A 15 1.37 46.88 -8.17
C LEU A 15 2.67 47.62 -8.48
N SER A 16 3.55 47.03 -9.26
CA SER A 16 4.59 47.76 -9.98
C SER A 16 4.53 47.39 -11.46
N MET A 17 3.90 48.27 -12.23
CA MET A 17 4.04 48.35 -13.67
C MET A 17 5.42 48.98 -13.99
N LEU A 18 6.16 48.32 -14.87
CA LEU A 18 7.21 49.01 -15.62
C LEU A 18 6.91 48.90 -17.12
N THR A 19 6.46 50.00 -17.65
CA THR A 19 6.46 50.32 -19.07
C THR A 19 7.87 50.71 -19.49
N GLY A 20 8.37 50.11 -20.56
CA GLY A 20 9.57 50.54 -21.25
C GLY A 20 9.36 50.46 -22.75
N CYS A 21 9.02 51.63 -23.32
CA CYS A 21 8.99 51.89 -24.77
C CYS A 21 10.35 52.29 -25.29
N GLY A 22 10.59 51.91 -26.53
CA GLY A 22 11.62 52.50 -27.42
C GLY A 22 12.06 51.47 -28.44
N GLY A 23 11.85 51.53 -29.69
CA GLY A 23 11.68 52.56 -30.70
C GLY A 23 12.46 52.15 -31.92
N ASN A 24 11.76 52.12 -33.00
CA ASN A 24 12.15 52.51 -34.35
C ASN A 24 12.64 51.49 -35.40
N SER A 25 11.76 51.33 -36.35
CA SER A 25 11.89 51.48 -37.82
C SER A 25 12.52 50.40 -38.71
N ASN A 26 11.65 50.07 -39.62
CA ASN A 26 11.78 49.88 -41.08
C ASN A 26 12.11 48.48 -41.61
N ASN A 27 11.13 47.90 -42.15
CA ASN A 27 10.74 47.81 -43.60
C ASN A 27 10.93 46.43 -44.25
N THR A 28 9.86 46.01 -44.89
CA THR A 28 9.70 45.32 -46.17
C THR A 28 9.63 43.75 -46.16
N ASN A 29 8.36 43.34 -46.32
CA ASN A 29 7.86 42.29 -47.22
C ASN A 29 8.61 40.96 -47.35
N ASN A 30 8.01 39.87 -47.04
CA ASN A 30 7.24 38.99 -47.96
C ASN A 30 6.93 37.65 -47.34
N ASP A 31 5.65 37.30 -47.45
CA ASP A 31 5.03 36.00 -47.71
C ASP A 31 5.52 34.71 -47.05
N THR A 32 4.46 34.10 -46.44
CA THR A 32 4.14 32.66 -46.47
C THR A 32 5.07 31.67 -45.75
N ASN A 33 4.70 31.24 -44.60
CA ASN A 33 4.21 29.86 -44.37
C ASN A 33 3.84 29.65 -42.92
N SER A 34 2.57 29.38 -42.68
CA SER A 34 2.09 28.82 -41.41
C SER A 34 2.68 27.41 -41.24
N ALA A 35 3.62 27.28 -40.36
CA ALA A 35 3.99 26.00 -39.79
C ALA A 35 3.58 26.03 -38.34
N ASP A 36 2.46 25.35 -38.02
CA ASP A 36 2.02 24.97 -36.70
C ASP A 36 3.17 24.25 -36.01
N THR A 37 3.92 24.99 -35.19
CA THR A 37 4.85 24.38 -34.26
C THR A 37 4.02 23.97 -33.04
N GLN A 38 3.47 22.79 -33.11
CA GLN A 38 2.89 22.09 -31.98
C GLN A 38 4.00 21.93 -30.95
N GLY A 39 4.03 22.84 -30.01
CA GLY A 39 4.95 22.82 -28.88
C GLY A 39 4.71 21.53 -28.10
N SER A 40 5.58 20.55 -28.28
CA SER A 40 5.69 19.40 -27.40
C SER A 40 5.99 19.97 -26.01
N GLN A 41 4.96 20.08 -25.17
CA GLN A 41 5.13 20.28 -23.73
C GLN A 41 5.78 18.99 -23.21
N THR A 42 7.08 18.97 -23.20
CA THR A 42 7.84 18.02 -22.41
C THR A 42 7.52 18.35 -20.96
N SER A 43 6.62 17.57 -20.36
CA SER A 43 6.39 17.62 -18.91
C SER A 43 7.73 17.33 -18.25
N GLN A 44 8.43 18.38 -17.81
CA GLN A 44 9.59 18.23 -16.95
C GLN A 44 9.07 17.57 -15.66
N THR A 45 9.33 16.29 -15.50
CA THR A 45 9.08 15.58 -14.25
C THR A 45 9.91 16.28 -13.18
N GLN A 46 9.26 17.01 -12.29
CA GLN A 46 9.94 17.69 -11.18
C GLN A 46 10.68 16.63 -10.36
N GLN A 47 12.00 16.77 -10.28
CA GLN A 47 12.81 15.85 -9.47
C GLN A 47 12.58 16.17 -7.99
N LEU A 48 12.05 15.17 -7.28
CA LEU A 48 11.84 15.23 -5.85
C LEU A 48 13.11 14.78 -5.11
N SER A 49 13.25 15.18 -3.86
CA SER A 49 14.32 14.71 -2.97
C SER A 49 13.81 14.53 -1.56
N GLY A 50 14.36 13.57 -0.84
CA GLY A 50 13.98 13.29 0.54
C GLY A 50 14.07 11.81 0.89
N VAL A 51 13.49 11.47 2.03
CA VAL A 51 13.41 10.09 2.54
C VAL A 51 11.95 9.75 2.78
N VAL A 52 11.53 8.57 2.35
CA VAL A 52 10.21 7.99 2.63
C VAL A 52 10.44 6.70 3.42
N ASN A 53 9.88 6.62 4.60
CA ASN A 53 9.95 5.44 5.45
C ASN A 53 8.66 4.65 5.34
N THR A 54 8.75 3.40 4.95
CA THR A 54 7.60 2.49 4.85
C THR A 54 7.74 1.35 5.84
N ASN A 55 6.64 0.97 6.45
CA ASN A 55 6.60 -0.11 7.43
C ASN A 55 5.36 -0.98 7.21
N GLY A 56 5.47 -2.29 7.42
CA GLY A 56 4.28 -3.14 7.43
C GLY A 56 4.43 -4.54 6.87
N SER A 57 3.52 -4.91 6.01
CA SER A 57 3.32 -6.27 5.51
C SER A 57 4.60 -6.93 5.00
N THR A 58 4.98 -8.06 5.61
CA THR A 58 6.11 -8.89 5.19
C THR A 58 5.88 -9.56 3.84
N SER A 59 4.64 -9.88 3.48
CA SER A 59 4.32 -10.46 2.16
C SER A 59 4.50 -9.47 1.01
N MET A 60 4.54 -8.16 1.29
CA MET A 60 4.80 -7.14 0.26
C MET A 60 6.29 -6.89 0.00
N GLU A 61 7.21 -7.51 0.73
CA GLU A 61 8.64 -7.22 0.66
C GLU A 61 9.19 -7.27 -0.77
N LYS A 62 8.96 -8.38 -1.48
CA LYS A 62 9.47 -8.55 -2.85
C LYS A 62 8.87 -7.52 -3.84
N VAL A 63 7.59 -7.22 -3.70
CA VAL A 63 6.92 -6.21 -4.52
C VAL A 63 7.49 -4.84 -4.22
N MET A 64 7.68 -4.51 -2.95
CA MET A 64 8.24 -3.22 -2.53
C MET A 64 9.67 -3.04 -3.02
N GLN A 65 10.52 -4.07 -2.99
CA GLN A 65 11.88 -4.01 -3.53
C GLN A 65 11.87 -3.60 -5.00
N VAL A 66 11.03 -4.24 -5.83
CA VAL A 66 10.91 -3.91 -7.26
C VAL A 66 10.37 -2.49 -7.48
N LEU A 67 9.34 -2.09 -6.71
CA LEU A 67 8.76 -0.75 -6.81
C LEU A 67 9.75 0.33 -6.38
N ILE A 68 10.53 0.11 -5.34
CA ILE A 68 11.57 1.03 -4.86
C ILE A 68 12.65 1.23 -5.94
N GLU A 69 13.11 0.14 -6.57
CA GLU A 69 14.10 0.22 -7.65
C GLU A 69 13.55 1.02 -8.85
N ALA A 70 12.34 0.70 -9.31
CA ALA A 70 11.69 1.42 -10.41
C ALA A 70 11.42 2.90 -10.08
N PHE A 71 11.04 3.19 -8.84
CA PHE A 71 10.82 4.57 -8.39
C PHE A 71 12.13 5.37 -8.35
N LYS A 72 13.22 4.75 -7.91
CA LYS A 72 14.55 5.36 -7.86
C LYS A 72 15.08 5.76 -9.25
N GLU A 73 14.73 5.01 -10.29
CA GLU A 73 15.08 5.39 -11.67
C GLU A 73 14.41 6.71 -12.08
N GLN A 74 13.18 6.95 -11.62
CA GLN A 74 12.42 8.16 -11.92
C GLN A 74 12.74 9.31 -10.98
N GLN A 75 13.05 9.02 -9.71
CA GLN A 75 13.32 9.99 -8.63
C GLN A 75 14.61 9.63 -7.89
N PRO A 76 15.78 9.80 -8.53
CA PRO A 76 17.08 9.32 -8.00
C PRO A 76 17.50 9.99 -6.67
N ASN A 77 16.92 11.14 -6.35
CA ASN A 77 17.22 11.89 -5.12
C ASN A 77 16.25 11.56 -3.96
N VAL A 78 15.32 10.61 -4.17
CA VAL A 78 14.45 10.10 -3.11
C VAL A 78 14.95 8.75 -2.63
N THR A 79 15.11 8.61 -1.33
CA THR A 79 15.41 7.32 -0.68
C THR A 79 14.13 6.76 -0.09
N VAL A 80 13.78 5.53 -0.44
CA VAL A 80 12.64 4.82 0.16
C VAL A 80 13.17 3.67 1.00
N ASN A 81 12.84 3.67 2.29
CA ASN A 81 13.19 2.60 3.24
C ASN A 81 11.98 1.69 3.45
N TYR A 82 12.21 0.38 3.46
CA TYR A 82 11.18 -0.61 3.76
C TYR A 82 11.54 -1.38 5.03
N THR A 83 10.56 -1.55 5.92
CA THR A 83 10.66 -2.37 7.13
C THR A 83 9.49 -3.36 7.19
N GLY A 84 9.77 -4.65 7.20
CA GLY A 84 8.78 -5.71 7.31
C GLY A 84 8.45 -6.04 8.77
N SER A 85 7.35 -5.49 9.30
CA SER A 85 6.91 -5.71 10.69
C SER A 85 5.51 -6.34 10.81
N GLY A 86 4.87 -6.64 9.67
CA GLY A 86 3.50 -7.10 9.58
C GLY A 86 2.49 -5.97 9.36
N SER A 87 1.35 -6.33 8.76
CA SER A 87 0.33 -5.36 8.35
C SER A 87 -0.23 -4.52 9.49
N GLY A 88 -0.47 -5.13 10.64
CA GLY A 88 -1.00 -4.41 11.81
C GLY A 88 -0.04 -3.33 12.31
N ALA A 89 1.25 -3.66 12.43
CA ALA A 89 2.28 -2.71 12.84
C ALA A 89 2.47 -1.59 11.80
N GLY A 90 2.38 -1.93 10.50
CA GLY A 90 2.45 -0.95 9.42
C GLY A 90 1.34 0.09 9.48
N VAL A 91 0.09 -0.35 9.63
CA VAL A 91 -1.04 0.57 9.75
C VAL A 91 -0.91 1.45 11.00
N THR A 92 -0.54 0.85 12.14
CA THR A 92 -0.30 1.62 13.36
C THR A 92 0.80 2.67 13.17
N SER A 93 1.93 2.31 12.55
CA SER A 93 3.03 3.24 12.30
C SER A 93 2.62 4.43 11.42
N ALA A 94 1.74 4.21 10.43
CA ALA A 94 1.22 5.29 9.60
C ALA A 94 0.26 6.21 10.38
N ILE A 95 -0.62 5.63 11.21
CA ILE A 95 -1.53 6.40 12.08
C ILE A 95 -0.74 7.27 13.06
N ASP A 96 0.30 6.71 13.68
CA ASP A 96 1.13 7.39 14.68
C ASP A 96 2.17 8.34 14.05
N GLY A 97 2.29 8.38 12.71
CA GLY A 97 3.25 9.21 12.00
C GLY A 97 4.71 8.77 12.16
N THR A 98 4.96 7.53 12.61
CA THR A 98 6.32 6.96 12.72
C THR A 98 6.81 6.35 11.40
N ALA A 99 5.91 6.13 10.44
CA ALA A 99 6.19 5.82 9.05
C ALA A 99 5.36 6.72 8.15
N ASP A 100 5.89 7.07 6.97
CA ASP A 100 5.19 7.87 5.98
C ASP A 100 4.11 7.06 5.25
N LEU A 101 4.34 5.77 5.08
CA LEU A 101 3.41 4.82 4.47
C LEU A 101 3.32 3.53 5.29
N GLY A 102 2.10 3.11 5.61
CA GLY A 102 1.81 1.80 6.16
C GLY A 102 1.48 0.80 5.05
N LEU A 103 2.06 -0.39 5.11
CA LEU A 103 1.85 -1.45 4.12
C LEU A 103 0.98 -2.55 4.72
N ALA A 104 -0.11 -2.90 4.04
CA ALA A 104 -1.05 -3.91 4.51
C ALA A 104 -1.44 -4.88 3.38
N SER A 105 -1.47 -6.18 3.70
CA SER A 105 -1.99 -7.26 2.84
C SER A 105 -3.40 -7.69 3.29
N ARG A 106 -4.20 -6.73 3.70
CA ARG A 106 -5.60 -6.86 4.08
C ARG A 106 -6.29 -5.52 3.97
N ALA A 107 -7.61 -5.51 4.02
CA ALA A 107 -8.38 -4.28 4.20
C ALA A 107 -8.07 -3.63 5.57
N LEU A 108 -8.28 -2.33 5.66
CA LEU A 108 -8.28 -1.63 6.95
C LEU A 108 -9.44 -2.13 7.81
N LYS A 109 -9.22 -2.15 9.12
CA LYS A 109 -10.28 -2.38 10.09
C LYS A 109 -11.02 -1.07 10.34
N SER A 110 -12.30 -1.12 10.70
CA SER A 110 -13.09 0.08 10.98
C SER A 110 -12.43 0.98 12.02
N GLU A 111 -11.84 0.39 13.07
CA GLU A 111 -11.11 1.11 14.11
C GLU A 111 -9.83 1.81 13.63
N GLU A 112 -9.23 1.32 12.54
CA GLU A 112 -8.06 1.95 11.90
C GLU A 112 -8.49 3.13 11.02
N GLU A 113 -9.61 2.99 10.31
CA GLU A 113 -10.22 4.07 9.52
C GLU A 113 -10.72 5.21 10.42
N GLU A 114 -11.36 4.88 11.56
CA GLU A 114 -11.80 5.85 12.57
C GLU A 114 -10.61 6.66 13.14
N LYS A 115 -9.42 6.07 13.20
CA LYS A 115 -8.19 6.76 13.61
C LYS A 115 -7.54 7.55 12.49
N GLY A 116 -8.14 7.61 11.30
CA GLY A 116 -7.71 8.42 10.17
C GLY A 116 -6.84 7.71 9.15
N ALA A 117 -6.66 6.38 9.24
CA ALA A 117 -5.98 5.64 8.18
C ALA A 117 -6.79 5.69 6.88
N GLN A 118 -6.11 5.89 5.77
CA GLN A 118 -6.71 5.89 4.43
C GLN A 118 -6.04 4.82 3.57
N ALA A 119 -6.86 3.97 2.93
CA ALA A 119 -6.36 2.91 2.07
C ALA A 119 -6.16 3.40 0.63
N ASN A 120 -4.95 3.17 0.10
CA ASN A 120 -4.67 3.26 -1.32
C ASN A 120 -4.42 1.85 -1.85
N ILE A 121 -5.38 1.30 -2.59
CA ILE A 121 -5.29 -0.06 -3.13
C ILE A 121 -4.30 -0.08 -4.29
N VAL A 122 -3.21 -0.83 -4.14
CA VAL A 122 -2.16 -0.97 -5.15
C VAL A 122 -2.33 -2.21 -6.02
N ALA A 123 -2.91 -3.29 -5.48
CA ALA A 123 -3.21 -4.53 -6.19
C ALA A 123 -4.29 -5.33 -5.44
N LEU A 124 -4.93 -6.25 -6.15
CA LEU A 124 -5.74 -7.31 -5.54
C LEU A 124 -4.86 -8.55 -5.37
N ASP A 125 -5.01 -9.23 -4.25
CA ASP A 125 -4.27 -10.43 -3.90
C ASP A 125 -5.22 -11.58 -3.57
N GLY A 126 -4.74 -12.82 -3.67
CA GLY A 126 -5.46 -14.02 -3.34
C GLY A 126 -4.69 -14.85 -2.32
N VAL A 127 -5.39 -15.35 -1.30
CA VAL A 127 -4.80 -16.27 -0.31
C VAL A 127 -5.01 -17.69 -0.78
N ALA A 128 -3.90 -18.39 -1.05
CA ALA A 128 -3.93 -19.81 -1.41
C ALA A 128 -3.59 -20.68 -0.20
N ILE A 129 -4.33 -21.79 -0.04
CA ILE A 129 -3.99 -22.85 0.90
C ILE A 129 -3.15 -23.86 0.15
N VAL A 130 -2.03 -24.24 0.72
CA VAL A 130 -1.15 -25.25 0.14
C VAL A 130 -1.15 -26.49 1.03
N VAL A 131 -1.11 -27.65 0.40
CA VAL A 131 -1.00 -28.95 1.05
C VAL A 131 0.23 -29.70 0.54
N ASN A 132 0.65 -30.74 1.24
CA ASN A 132 1.71 -31.63 0.76
C ASN A 132 1.29 -32.24 -0.60
N PRO A 133 2.20 -32.33 -1.60
CA PRO A 133 1.90 -32.94 -2.91
C PRO A 133 1.33 -34.37 -2.85
N ASP A 134 1.66 -35.10 -1.79
CA ASP A 134 1.15 -36.46 -1.59
C ASP A 134 -0.25 -36.49 -0.96
N ASN A 135 -0.84 -35.35 -0.63
CA ASN A 135 -2.19 -35.27 -0.12
C ASN A 135 -3.20 -35.50 -1.25
N ALA A 136 -4.09 -36.48 -1.07
CA ALA A 136 -5.09 -36.84 -2.05
C ALA A 136 -6.33 -35.93 -2.07
N VAL A 137 -6.37 -34.89 -1.26
CA VAL A 137 -7.49 -33.94 -1.23
C VAL A 137 -7.32 -32.93 -2.34
N ASP A 138 -8.24 -32.93 -3.31
CA ASP A 138 -8.19 -32.02 -4.48
C ASP A 138 -9.01 -30.75 -4.27
N ASP A 139 -10.08 -30.80 -3.47
CA ASP A 139 -10.97 -29.67 -3.27
C ASP A 139 -11.57 -29.67 -1.86
N LEU A 140 -11.74 -28.49 -1.31
CA LEU A 140 -12.36 -28.24 0.00
C LEU A 140 -13.28 -27.04 -0.06
N THR A 141 -14.43 -27.12 0.54
CA THR A 141 -15.28 -25.96 0.76
C THR A 141 -14.66 -25.02 1.81
N VAL A 142 -15.03 -23.74 1.78
CA VAL A 142 -14.59 -22.76 2.79
C VAL A 142 -14.98 -23.21 4.21
N ASP A 143 -16.16 -23.85 4.36
CA ASP A 143 -16.61 -24.36 5.66
C ASP A 143 -15.74 -25.52 6.14
N GLN A 144 -15.34 -26.47 5.26
CA GLN A 144 -14.41 -27.53 5.61
C GLN A 144 -13.04 -26.99 6.01
N ILE A 145 -12.54 -26.01 5.27
CA ILE A 145 -11.31 -25.30 5.62
C ILE A 145 -11.42 -24.67 7.01
N ALA A 146 -12.53 -23.98 7.28
CA ALA A 146 -12.77 -23.37 8.58
C ALA A 146 -12.80 -24.41 9.71
N GLN A 147 -13.45 -25.56 9.50
CA GLN A 147 -13.51 -26.66 10.47
C GLN A 147 -12.13 -27.27 10.73
N ILE A 148 -11.33 -27.46 9.66
CA ILE A 148 -9.95 -27.93 9.77
C ILE A 148 -9.12 -26.96 10.62
N PHE A 149 -9.16 -25.67 10.29
CA PHE A 149 -8.34 -24.70 11.00
C PHE A 149 -8.78 -24.43 12.44
N LYS A 150 -10.05 -24.68 12.77
CA LYS A 150 -10.53 -24.67 14.16
C LYS A 150 -10.21 -25.96 14.94
N GLY A 151 -9.67 -26.98 14.27
CA GLY A 151 -9.40 -28.28 14.87
C GLY A 151 -10.66 -29.16 15.08
N GLU A 152 -11.76 -28.85 14.40
CA GLU A 152 -12.99 -29.65 14.39
C GLU A 152 -12.83 -30.91 13.49
N ILE A 153 -12.05 -30.77 12.40
CA ILE A 153 -11.59 -31.87 11.54
C ILE A 153 -10.08 -32.00 11.73
N THR A 154 -9.66 -33.15 12.26
CA THR A 154 -8.26 -33.42 12.60
C THR A 154 -7.62 -34.52 11.80
N ASN A 155 -8.36 -35.17 10.92
CA ASN A 155 -7.88 -36.25 10.07
C ASN A 155 -8.32 -36.00 8.62
N TRP A 156 -7.39 -36.16 7.67
CA TRP A 156 -7.66 -35.96 6.26
C TRP A 156 -8.74 -36.90 5.68
N LYS A 157 -8.93 -38.11 6.25
CA LYS A 157 -9.98 -39.02 5.80
C LYS A 157 -11.39 -38.44 5.94
N ASP A 158 -11.61 -37.51 6.87
CA ASP A 158 -12.92 -36.92 7.12
C ASP A 158 -13.33 -35.92 6.00
N VAL A 159 -12.38 -35.60 5.13
CA VAL A 159 -12.58 -34.76 3.96
C VAL A 159 -12.15 -35.42 2.65
N GLY A 160 -12.10 -36.76 2.63
CA GLY A 160 -11.82 -37.53 1.42
C GLY A 160 -10.33 -37.81 1.15
N GLY A 161 -9.45 -37.48 2.06
CA GLY A 161 -8.03 -37.77 2.00
C GLY A 161 -7.65 -39.10 2.63
N SER A 162 -6.36 -39.33 2.84
CA SER A 162 -5.79 -40.49 3.50
C SER A 162 -6.04 -40.48 5.00
N ASP A 163 -5.97 -41.64 5.66
CA ASP A 163 -6.03 -41.76 7.13
C ASP A 163 -4.72 -41.20 7.73
N ALA A 164 -4.65 -39.88 7.89
CA ALA A 164 -3.50 -39.16 8.40
C ALA A 164 -3.95 -37.91 9.16
N GLU A 165 -3.19 -37.55 10.19
CA GLU A 165 -3.43 -36.35 11.01
C GLU A 165 -3.25 -35.08 10.19
N VAL A 166 -4.15 -34.12 10.39
CA VAL A 166 -3.98 -32.75 9.87
C VAL A 166 -2.99 -31.98 10.73
N VAL A 167 -1.94 -31.44 10.12
CA VAL A 167 -0.96 -30.57 10.77
C VAL A 167 -1.09 -29.18 10.21
N LEU A 168 -1.52 -28.23 11.04
CA LEU A 168 -1.76 -26.86 10.65
C LEU A 168 -0.51 -26.00 10.84
N ILE A 169 -0.09 -25.36 9.76
CA ILE A 169 0.99 -24.38 9.77
C ILE A 169 0.41 -23.04 9.32
N GLY A 170 0.60 -22.02 10.13
CA GLY A 170 0.10 -20.66 9.87
C GLY A 170 1.20 -19.63 9.79
N ARG A 171 0.79 -18.43 9.48
CA ARG A 171 1.64 -17.25 9.53
C ARG A 171 1.64 -16.67 10.95
N GLU A 172 2.62 -15.84 11.23
CA GLU A 172 2.75 -15.06 12.46
C GLU A 172 1.51 -14.18 12.73
N ALA A 173 1.24 -13.88 14.00
CA ALA A 173 0.04 -13.17 14.43
C ALA A 173 -0.12 -11.75 13.82
N ALA A 174 0.98 -11.09 13.44
CA ALA A 174 0.94 -9.77 12.79
C ALA A 174 0.77 -9.84 11.26
N SER A 175 0.66 -11.02 10.68
CA SER A 175 0.53 -11.22 9.23
C SER A 175 -0.82 -10.75 8.71
N GLY A 176 -0.80 -9.83 7.73
CA GLY A 176 -2.02 -9.42 7.02
C GLY A 176 -2.63 -10.55 6.19
N THR A 177 -1.81 -11.47 5.67
CA THR A 177 -2.29 -12.67 4.96
C THR A 177 -3.07 -13.59 5.91
N ARG A 178 -2.57 -13.79 7.14
CA ARG A 178 -3.31 -14.53 8.18
C ARG A 178 -4.60 -13.83 8.55
N ASP A 179 -4.56 -12.53 8.82
CA ASP A 179 -5.76 -11.72 9.12
C ASP A 179 -6.81 -11.83 7.99
N GLY A 180 -6.36 -11.75 6.72
CA GLY A 180 -7.23 -11.91 5.56
C GLY A 180 -7.86 -13.31 5.48
N PHE A 181 -7.05 -14.35 5.65
CA PHE A 181 -7.50 -15.73 5.68
C PHE A 181 -8.55 -15.98 6.78
N GLU A 182 -8.23 -15.60 8.01
CA GLU A 182 -9.10 -15.79 9.16
C GLU A 182 -10.42 -15.00 9.04
N SER A 183 -10.37 -13.82 8.38
CA SER A 183 -11.56 -13.03 8.06
C SER A 183 -12.46 -13.70 7.03
N ILE A 184 -11.87 -14.22 5.93
CA ILE A 184 -12.61 -14.88 4.84
C ILE A 184 -13.26 -16.17 5.34
N THR A 185 -12.55 -16.94 6.17
CA THR A 185 -13.02 -18.23 6.70
C THR A 185 -13.85 -18.12 7.98
N GLY A 186 -13.93 -16.92 8.59
CA GLY A 186 -14.63 -16.73 9.87
C GLY A 186 -13.97 -17.45 11.05
N THR A 187 -12.64 -17.64 10.97
CA THR A 187 -11.86 -18.38 11.98
C THR A 187 -11.01 -17.49 12.85
N LYS A 188 -11.26 -16.17 12.87
CA LYS A 188 -10.49 -15.22 13.65
C LYS A 188 -10.37 -15.64 15.12
N ASP A 189 -9.13 -15.68 15.60
CA ASP A 189 -8.77 -16.07 16.99
C ASP A 189 -9.19 -17.51 17.38
N LYS A 190 -9.50 -18.37 16.39
CA LYS A 190 -9.97 -19.74 16.62
C LYS A 190 -9.09 -20.82 15.98
N CYS A 191 -8.11 -20.40 15.16
CA CYS A 191 -7.23 -21.34 14.49
C CYS A 191 -6.30 -22.06 15.47
N GLN A 192 -6.14 -23.37 15.28
CA GLN A 192 -5.31 -24.25 16.11
C GLN A 192 -3.99 -24.56 15.38
N TYR A 193 -3.17 -23.55 15.17
CA TYR A 193 -1.87 -23.73 14.52
C TYR A 193 -0.92 -24.54 15.39
N ARG A 194 -0.32 -25.58 14.82
CA ARG A 194 0.76 -26.34 15.45
C ARG A 194 2.09 -25.57 15.36
N GLN A 195 2.25 -24.79 14.31
CA GLN A 195 3.44 -23.97 14.09
C GLN A 195 3.07 -22.69 13.37
N GLU A 196 3.71 -21.61 13.77
CA GLU A 196 3.63 -20.31 13.08
C GLU A 196 4.98 -19.96 12.46
N LEU A 197 4.95 -19.49 11.21
CA LEU A 197 6.15 -19.13 10.45
C LEU A 197 6.05 -17.69 9.98
N THR A 198 7.19 -17.02 9.93
CA THR A 198 7.34 -15.75 9.20
C THR A 198 7.58 -16.05 7.73
N SER A 199 7.27 -15.09 6.84
CA SER A 199 7.51 -15.23 5.39
C SER A 199 8.97 -15.06 5.03
#